data_37df560367d1f1fed296d5d58c460642
#
_entry.id   37df560367d1f1fed296d5d58c460642
#
_cell.length_a   1.000
_cell.length_b   1.000
_cell.length_c   1.000
_cell.angle_alpha   90.00
_cell.angle_beta   90.00
_cell.angle_gamma   90.00
#
_symmetry.space_group_name_H-M   'P 1'
#
loop_
_entity.id
_entity.type
_entity.pdbx_description
1 polymer ?
#
loop_
_entity_poly.entity_id
_entity_poly.type
_entity_poly.pdbx_seq_one_letter_code
_entity_poly.pdbx_strand_id
1 'polypeptide(L)'
;MTTVHGISDPNYVSRQYRDASNLNVRLRLHQEFSTNPQGWHRWLFEQIQLPRPCRLLELGCGTGSLWAENQDRLPQGAEITLSDLSAGMVTQAQENLRSVRAEFRFAGLDAQSIPFQQGTFDVVIASHMLYHVPDREKALGEIARVLKPDGVFYASTVGLDHLKELKELAARFDEDLLFWGQMPADSFHLGSGVQLSRFFAQASVQRYPDSLVVTDAALLTAYMLSGRIDLSAERQEALAAFVAREMQAHGGQIVITKDSGVFAARGSLHA
;
A
#
# COMPACT_ATOMS: atom_id res chain seq x y z
N MET A 1 -28.69 -9.09 5.08
CA MET A 1 -27.43 -8.79 5.80
C MET A 1 -26.29 -9.02 4.83
N THR A 2 -25.78 -7.96 4.24
CA THR A 2 -24.64 -8.05 3.31
C THR A 2 -23.39 -8.22 4.16
N THR A 3 -22.76 -9.38 4.10
CA THR A 3 -21.52 -9.67 4.81
C THR A 3 -20.46 -8.71 4.32
N VAL A 4 -19.99 -7.82 5.18
CA VAL A 4 -18.86 -6.94 4.89
C VAL A 4 -17.63 -7.84 4.80
N HIS A 5 -17.20 -8.15 3.57
CA HIS A 5 -15.93 -8.83 3.37
C HIS A 5 -14.81 -7.89 3.84
N GLY A 6 -14.06 -8.33 4.85
CA GLY A 6 -12.94 -7.55 5.38
C GLY A 6 -11.85 -7.34 4.31
N ILE A 7 -11.05 -6.28 4.46
CA ILE A 7 -9.91 -5.96 3.56
C ILE A 7 -8.87 -7.10 3.47
N SER A 8 -8.90 -8.07 4.35
CA SER A 8 -8.07 -9.28 4.39
C SER A 8 -8.76 -10.53 3.81
N ASP A 9 -10.01 -10.42 3.28
CA ASP A 9 -10.67 -11.54 2.57
C ASP A 9 -9.92 -11.81 1.25
N PRO A 10 -9.36 -13.02 1.04
CA PRO A 10 -8.61 -13.36 -0.16
C PRO A 10 -9.41 -13.18 -1.46
N ASN A 11 -10.73 -13.44 -1.43
CA ASN A 11 -11.60 -13.26 -2.59
C ASN A 11 -11.84 -11.78 -2.89
N TYR A 12 -11.94 -10.94 -1.86
CA TYR A 12 -12.03 -9.49 -2.03
C TYR A 12 -10.73 -8.94 -2.61
N VAL A 13 -9.58 -9.29 -2.02
CA VAL A 13 -8.24 -8.90 -2.48
C VAL A 13 -8.00 -9.32 -3.93
N SER A 14 -8.28 -10.59 -4.26
CA SER A 14 -8.13 -11.12 -5.63
C SER A 14 -8.97 -10.35 -6.66
N ARG A 15 -10.21 -9.95 -6.31
CA ARG A 15 -11.06 -9.16 -7.21
C ARG A 15 -10.58 -7.71 -7.35
N GLN A 16 -10.12 -7.09 -6.25
CA GLN A 16 -9.64 -5.71 -6.24
C GLN A 16 -8.35 -5.52 -7.06
N TYR A 17 -7.50 -6.54 -7.08
CA TYR A 17 -6.19 -6.51 -7.74
C TYR A 17 -6.09 -7.46 -8.94
N ARG A 18 -7.24 -7.89 -9.49
CA ARG A 18 -7.26 -8.74 -10.69
C ARG A 18 -6.66 -8.03 -11.91
N ASP A 19 -6.87 -6.73 -12.00
CA ASP A 19 -6.27 -5.82 -12.97
C ASP A 19 -5.92 -4.48 -12.28
N ALA A 20 -5.17 -3.65 -12.97
CA ALA A 20 -4.68 -2.38 -12.43
C ALA A 20 -5.70 -1.23 -12.46
N SER A 21 -6.93 -1.42 -12.95
CA SER A 21 -7.87 -0.31 -13.21
C SER A 21 -8.24 0.47 -11.94
N ASN A 22 -8.68 -0.22 -10.89
CA ASN A 22 -8.99 0.40 -9.61
C ASN A 22 -7.75 1.00 -8.93
N LEU A 23 -6.61 0.32 -9.05
CA LEU A 23 -5.34 0.83 -8.52
C LEU A 23 -4.91 2.10 -9.25
N ASN A 24 -5.06 2.16 -10.57
CA ASN A 24 -4.70 3.32 -11.37
C ASN A 24 -5.51 4.57 -11.01
N VAL A 25 -6.83 4.44 -10.80
CA VAL A 25 -7.68 5.55 -10.32
C VAL A 25 -7.19 6.08 -8.97
N ARG A 26 -6.82 5.18 -8.06
CA ARG A 26 -6.30 5.55 -6.74
C ARG A 26 -4.96 6.25 -6.83
N LEU A 27 -4.03 5.68 -7.59
CA LEU A 27 -2.71 6.30 -7.83
C LEU A 27 -2.85 7.68 -8.45
N ARG A 28 -3.74 7.83 -9.44
CA ARG A 28 -3.97 9.08 -10.15
C ARG A 28 -4.43 10.19 -9.20
N LEU A 29 -5.40 9.94 -8.30
CA LEU A 29 -5.84 10.93 -7.31
C LEU A 29 -4.66 11.41 -6.45
N HIS A 30 -3.86 10.46 -5.96
CA HIS A 30 -2.69 10.78 -5.13
C HIS A 30 -1.59 11.50 -5.91
N GLN A 31 -1.38 11.18 -7.17
CA GLN A 31 -0.36 11.82 -8.01
C GLN A 31 -0.74 13.25 -8.41
N GLU A 32 -2.01 13.48 -8.78
CA GLU A 32 -2.46 14.77 -9.28
C GLU A 32 -2.70 15.81 -8.17
N PHE A 33 -3.09 15.36 -6.97
CA PHE A 33 -3.54 16.26 -5.90
C PHE A 33 -2.70 16.23 -4.62
N SER A 34 -1.60 15.47 -4.59
CA SER A 34 -0.65 15.48 -3.49
C SER A 34 -0.01 16.86 -3.34
N THR A 35 0.05 17.35 -2.09
CA THR A 35 0.74 18.60 -1.77
C THR A 35 2.26 18.41 -1.62
N ASN A 36 2.73 17.16 -1.54
CA ASN A 36 4.15 16.87 -1.48
C ASN A 36 4.70 16.60 -2.90
N PRO A 37 5.54 17.49 -3.46
CA PRO A 37 6.05 17.34 -4.82
C PRO A 37 7.04 16.18 -5.00
N GLN A 38 7.59 15.63 -3.91
CA GLN A 38 8.53 14.51 -3.98
C GLN A 38 7.86 13.22 -4.47
N GLY A 39 6.59 13.03 -4.13
CA GLY A 39 5.85 11.79 -4.40
C GLY A 39 6.20 10.65 -3.43
N TRP A 40 5.22 9.76 -3.25
CA TRP A 40 5.29 8.67 -2.26
C TRP A 40 6.46 7.71 -2.50
N HIS A 41 6.63 7.20 -3.72
CA HIS A 41 7.64 6.17 -4.01
C HIS A 41 9.07 6.72 -3.92
N ARG A 42 9.28 7.98 -4.29
CA ARG A 42 10.58 8.66 -4.13
C ARG A 42 10.91 8.84 -2.65
N TRP A 43 9.96 9.30 -1.86
CA TRP A 43 10.14 9.46 -0.43
C TRP A 43 10.35 8.10 0.27
N LEU A 44 9.54 7.08 -0.03
CA LEU A 44 9.68 5.75 0.54
C LEU A 44 11.06 5.16 0.25
N PHE A 45 11.53 5.28 -0.98
CA PHE A 45 12.85 4.78 -1.37
C PHE A 45 13.99 5.42 -0.58
N GLU A 46 13.88 6.71 -0.21
CA GLU A 46 14.86 7.41 0.63
C GLU A 46 14.91 6.88 2.08
N GLN A 47 13.82 6.28 2.56
CA GLN A 47 13.81 5.69 3.89
C GLN A 47 14.48 4.29 3.89
N ILE A 48 14.65 3.67 2.73
CA ILE A 48 15.18 2.33 2.60
C ILE A 48 16.70 2.38 2.47
N GLN A 49 17.40 1.79 3.45
CA GLN A 49 18.85 1.63 3.39
C GLN A 49 19.19 0.34 2.66
N LEU A 50 19.84 0.46 1.51
CA LEU A 50 20.25 -0.66 0.68
C LEU A 50 21.77 -0.89 0.84
N PRO A 51 22.21 -1.95 1.54
CA PRO A 51 23.63 -2.31 1.64
C PRO A 51 24.20 -2.69 0.28
N ARG A 52 25.52 -2.77 0.17
CA ARG A 52 26.22 -3.19 -1.06
C ARG A 52 27.24 -4.28 -0.72
N PRO A 53 27.07 -5.50 -1.24
CA PRO A 53 25.94 -6.00 -2.05
C PRO A 53 24.64 -6.11 -1.27
N CYS A 54 23.50 -6.24 -1.94
CA CYS A 54 22.18 -6.33 -1.34
C CYS A 54 21.35 -7.44 -1.99
N ARG A 55 20.79 -8.33 -1.16
CA ARG A 55 19.70 -9.24 -1.57
C ARG A 55 18.42 -8.75 -0.95
N LEU A 56 17.45 -8.40 -1.79
CA LEU A 56 16.20 -7.78 -1.37
C LEU A 56 15.00 -8.61 -1.84
N LEU A 57 14.00 -8.70 -0.97
CA LEU A 57 12.68 -9.23 -1.29
C LEU A 57 11.63 -8.13 -1.07
N GLU A 58 10.80 -7.85 -2.06
CA GLU A 58 9.56 -7.10 -1.88
C GLU A 58 8.36 -8.04 -1.94
N LEU A 59 7.51 -7.94 -0.92
CA LEU A 59 6.24 -8.65 -0.80
C LEU A 59 5.10 -7.69 -1.17
N GLY A 60 4.21 -8.11 -2.07
CA GLY A 60 3.14 -7.25 -2.56
C GLY A 60 3.66 -6.08 -3.40
N CYS A 61 4.51 -6.36 -4.39
CA CYS A 61 5.14 -5.33 -5.24
C CYS A 61 4.16 -4.59 -6.15
N GLY A 62 2.92 -5.08 -6.28
CA GLY A 62 1.93 -4.51 -7.18
C GLY A 62 2.46 -4.41 -8.61
N THR A 63 2.35 -3.22 -9.18
CA THR A 63 2.84 -2.93 -10.55
C THR A 63 4.34 -2.59 -10.64
N GLY A 64 5.09 -2.68 -9.53
CA GLY A 64 6.52 -2.37 -9.50
C GLY A 64 6.86 -0.87 -9.48
N SER A 65 5.89 0.00 -9.15
CA SER A 65 6.04 1.45 -9.21
C SER A 65 7.17 1.99 -8.34
N LEU A 66 7.43 1.38 -7.17
CA LEU A 66 8.57 1.77 -6.32
C LEU A 66 9.89 1.76 -7.09
N TRP A 67 10.10 0.76 -7.91
CA TRP A 67 11.35 0.56 -8.68
C TRP A 67 11.36 1.37 -9.97
N ALA A 68 10.24 1.45 -10.67
CA ALA A 68 10.12 2.23 -11.89
C ALA A 68 10.41 3.72 -11.65
N GLU A 69 9.85 4.28 -10.57
CA GLU A 69 10.06 5.69 -10.22
C GLU A 69 11.46 5.99 -9.64
N ASN A 70 12.21 4.97 -9.20
CA ASN A 70 13.56 5.12 -8.63
C ASN A 70 14.65 4.45 -9.47
N GLN A 71 14.41 4.19 -10.75
CA GLN A 71 15.36 3.51 -11.65
C GLN A 71 16.74 4.18 -11.74
N ASP A 72 16.80 5.49 -11.50
CA ASP A 72 18.02 6.30 -11.46
C ASP A 72 18.84 6.14 -10.18
N ARG A 73 18.29 5.49 -9.15
CA ARG A 73 18.88 5.35 -7.80
C ARG A 73 19.18 3.91 -7.41
N LEU A 74 18.92 2.96 -8.30
CA LEU A 74 19.08 1.53 -7.99
C LEU A 74 20.55 1.19 -7.71
N PRO A 75 20.84 0.45 -6.63
CA PRO A 75 22.20 0.07 -6.31
C PRO A 75 22.72 -0.95 -7.31
N GLN A 76 23.94 -0.73 -7.82
CA GLN A 76 24.60 -1.69 -8.69
C GLN A 76 24.85 -3.00 -7.93
N GLY A 77 24.57 -4.13 -8.57
CA GLY A 77 24.78 -5.46 -8.00
C GLY A 77 23.76 -5.87 -6.94
N ALA A 78 22.63 -5.17 -6.82
CA ALA A 78 21.53 -5.64 -5.99
C ALA A 78 20.77 -6.78 -6.68
N GLU A 79 20.52 -7.86 -5.96
CA GLU A 79 19.62 -8.95 -6.34
C GLU A 79 18.22 -8.62 -5.79
N ILE A 80 17.31 -8.17 -6.66
CA ILE A 80 15.98 -7.72 -6.26
C ILE A 80 14.95 -8.77 -6.66
N THR A 81 14.28 -9.36 -5.68
CA THR A 81 13.13 -10.25 -5.90
C THR A 81 11.84 -9.50 -5.62
N LEU A 82 11.01 -9.36 -6.63
CA LEU A 82 9.68 -8.73 -6.55
C LEU A 82 8.62 -9.81 -6.53
N SER A 83 7.72 -9.74 -5.57
CA SER A 83 6.68 -10.75 -5.44
C SER A 83 5.32 -10.15 -5.12
N ASP A 84 4.29 -10.81 -5.61
CA ASP A 84 2.89 -10.50 -5.30
C ASP A 84 2.07 -11.80 -5.25
N LEU A 85 0.99 -11.80 -4.48
CA LEU A 85 0.05 -12.91 -4.47
C LEU A 85 -0.73 -12.99 -5.79
N SER A 86 -0.96 -11.85 -6.45
CA SER A 86 -1.62 -11.73 -7.73
C SER A 86 -0.66 -11.95 -8.90
N ALA A 87 -0.87 -13.03 -9.66
CA ALA A 87 -0.11 -13.27 -10.89
C ALA A 87 -0.25 -12.12 -11.92
N GLY A 88 -1.41 -11.45 -11.96
CA GLY A 88 -1.64 -10.28 -12.81
C GLY A 88 -0.74 -9.10 -12.44
N MET A 89 -0.55 -8.84 -11.13
CA MET A 89 0.37 -7.81 -10.65
C MET A 89 1.82 -8.15 -10.98
N VAL A 90 2.22 -9.41 -10.81
CA VAL A 90 3.56 -9.88 -11.20
C VAL A 90 3.83 -9.65 -12.69
N THR A 91 2.88 -10.00 -13.55
CA THR A 91 2.98 -9.76 -14.99
C THR A 91 3.10 -8.27 -15.31
N GLN A 92 2.28 -7.44 -14.68
CA GLN A 92 2.32 -5.98 -14.89
C GLN A 92 3.64 -5.36 -14.41
N ALA A 93 4.18 -5.83 -13.28
CA ALA A 93 5.49 -5.40 -12.78
C ALA A 93 6.60 -5.77 -13.77
N GLN A 94 6.57 -6.98 -14.35
CA GLN A 94 7.53 -7.40 -15.40
C GLN A 94 7.50 -6.49 -16.62
N GLU A 95 6.29 -6.13 -17.08
CA GLU A 95 6.11 -5.22 -18.20
C GLU A 95 6.64 -3.81 -17.90
N ASN A 96 6.27 -3.25 -16.75
CA ASN A 96 6.64 -1.90 -16.34
C ASN A 96 8.15 -1.75 -16.11
N LEU A 97 8.81 -2.80 -15.65
CA LEU A 97 10.25 -2.79 -15.33
C LEU A 97 11.16 -3.31 -16.47
N ARG A 98 10.58 -3.70 -17.60
CA ARG A 98 11.32 -4.29 -18.73
C ARG A 98 12.47 -3.41 -19.25
N SER A 99 12.33 -2.08 -19.18
CA SER A 99 13.35 -1.12 -19.63
C SER A 99 14.30 -0.66 -18.53
N VAL A 100 14.05 -1.04 -17.28
CA VAL A 100 14.88 -0.65 -16.13
C VAL A 100 16.13 -1.51 -16.09
N ARG A 101 17.30 -0.86 -16.00
CA ARG A 101 18.60 -1.55 -15.96
C ARG A 101 18.93 -2.05 -14.56
N ALA A 102 18.28 -3.13 -14.15
CA ALA A 102 18.57 -3.85 -12.92
C ALA A 102 18.18 -5.32 -13.07
N GLU A 103 18.76 -6.19 -12.24
CA GLU A 103 18.41 -7.60 -12.21
C GLU A 103 17.22 -7.84 -11.31
N PHE A 104 16.02 -7.92 -11.89
CA PHE A 104 14.79 -8.28 -11.18
C PHE A 104 14.48 -9.76 -11.37
N ARG A 105 14.12 -10.41 -10.27
CA ARG A 105 13.44 -11.71 -10.23
C ARG A 105 11.99 -11.49 -9.82
N PHE A 106 11.08 -12.23 -10.45
CA PHE A 106 9.65 -12.09 -10.19
C PHE A 106 9.08 -13.42 -9.73
N ALA A 107 8.22 -13.38 -8.70
CA ALA A 107 7.63 -14.57 -8.12
C ALA A 107 6.18 -14.32 -7.66
N GLY A 108 5.29 -15.26 -7.96
CA GLY A 108 3.99 -15.35 -7.28
C GLY A 108 4.20 -16.02 -5.93
N LEU A 109 3.95 -15.33 -4.81
CA LEU A 109 4.08 -15.95 -3.50
C LEU A 109 3.14 -15.34 -2.45
N ASP A 110 2.82 -16.15 -1.45
CA ASP A 110 2.10 -15.73 -0.25
C ASP A 110 3.09 -15.35 0.84
N ALA A 111 2.94 -14.14 1.41
CA ALA A 111 3.77 -13.67 2.52
C ALA A 111 3.69 -14.57 3.78
N GLN A 112 2.63 -15.37 3.90
CA GLN A 112 2.44 -16.35 4.97
C GLN A 112 3.25 -17.65 4.77
N SER A 113 3.92 -17.82 3.60
CA SER A 113 4.73 -18.99 3.28
C SER A 113 5.82 -18.61 2.28
N ILE A 114 6.90 -18.02 2.75
CA ILE A 114 7.98 -17.49 1.92
C ILE A 114 8.96 -18.62 1.55
N PRO A 115 9.09 -19.02 0.26
CA PRO A 115 9.86 -20.20 -0.16
C PRO A 115 11.37 -19.93 -0.25
N PHE A 116 11.93 -19.23 0.71
CA PHE A 116 13.35 -18.96 0.82
C PHE A 116 13.90 -19.45 2.16
N GLN A 117 15.20 -19.75 2.18
CA GLN A 117 15.88 -20.18 3.40
C GLN A 117 15.96 -19.06 4.43
N GLN A 118 16.12 -19.44 5.69
CA GLN A 118 16.40 -18.53 6.80
C GLN A 118 17.65 -17.69 6.48
N GLY A 119 17.64 -16.40 6.86
CA GLY A 119 18.77 -15.51 6.70
C GLY A 119 19.19 -15.24 5.25
N THR A 120 18.24 -15.25 4.31
CA THR A 120 18.52 -15.06 2.88
C THR A 120 18.70 -13.59 2.50
N PHE A 121 17.88 -12.69 3.05
CA PHE A 121 17.76 -11.31 2.59
C PHE A 121 18.37 -10.29 3.55
N ASP A 122 19.04 -9.29 2.99
CA ASP A 122 19.50 -8.11 3.71
C ASP A 122 18.34 -7.14 3.99
N VAL A 123 17.40 -7.08 3.08
CA VAL A 123 16.22 -6.19 3.15
C VAL A 123 14.97 -6.94 2.71
N VAL A 124 13.90 -6.79 3.49
CA VAL A 124 12.54 -7.17 3.08
C VAL A 124 11.66 -5.93 3.11
N ILE A 125 10.85 -5.73 2.08
CA ILE A 125 9.89 -4.63 1.96
C ILE A 125 8.48 -5.21 1.87
N ALA A 126 7.53 -4.62 2.59
CA ALA A 126 6.10 -4.89 2.46
C ALA A 126 5.36 -3.54 2.35
N SER A 127 5.14 -3.08 1.11
CA SER A 127 4.57 -1.76 0.87
C SER A 127 3.06 -1.84 0.71
N HIS A 128 2.31 -1.24 1.66
CA HIS A 128 0.84 -1.18 1.64
C HIS A 128 0.14 -2.53 1.43
N MET A 129 0.67 -3.62 2.00
CA MET A 129 0.11 -4.96 1.78
C MET A 129 -0.25 -5.72 3.07
N LEU A 130 0.40 -5.45 4.22
CA LEU A 130 0.21 -6.25 5.44
C LEU A 130 -1.22 -6.22 6.00
N TYR A 131 -1.98 -5.16 5.76
CA TYR A 131 -3.38 -5.09 6.14
C TYR A 131 -4.30 -5.99 5.30
N HIS A 132 -3.81 -6.53 4.19
CA HIS A 132 -4.50 -7.53 3.37
C HIS A 132 -4.19 -8.97 3.77
N VAL A 133 -3.17 -9.19 4.61
CA VAL A 133 -2.74 -10.52 5.00
C VAL A 133 -3.64 -11.08 6.10
N PRO A 134 -4.31 -12.24 5.91
CA PRO A 134 -5.20 -12.83 6.89
C PRO A 134 -4.49 -13.22 8.19
N ASP A 135 -3.39 -13.96 8.10
CA ASP A 135 -2.54 -14.33 9.24
C ASP A 135 -1.25 -13.51 9.23
N ARG A 136 -1.35 -12.31 9.78
CA ARG A 136 -0.24 -11.36 9.86
C ARG A 136 0.89 -11.83 10.75
N GLU A 137 0.57 -12.54 11.84
CA GLU A 137 1.60 -13.08 12.74
C GLU A 137 2.46 -14.10 12.01
N LYS A 138 1.85 -14.98 11.24
CA LYS A 138 2.57 -15.94 10.40
C LYS A 138 3.44 -15.26 9.36
N ALA A 139 2.91 -14.23 8.67
CA ALA A 139 3.68 -13.49 7.69
C ALA A 139 4.87 -12.75 8.32
N LEU A 140 4.68 -12.10 9.47
CA LEU A 140 5.76 -11.43 10.20
C LEU A 140 6.82 -12.42 10.68
N GLY A 141 6.42 -13.62 11.11
CA GLY A 141 7.33 -14.72 11.45
C GLY A 141 8.17 -15.17 10.25
N GLU A 142 7.56 -15.35 9.08
CA GLU A 142 8.25 -15.70 7.84
C GLU A 142 9.21 -14.59 7.37
N ILE A 143 8.79 -13.32 7.46
CA ILE A 143 9.63 -12.18 7.16
C ILE A 143 10.86 -12.16 8.09
N ALA A 144 10.65 -12.31 9.40
CA ALA A 144 11.72 -12.35 10.37
C ALA A 144 12.69 -13.54 10.12
N ARG A 145 12.16 -14.71 9.71
CA ARG A 145 12.94 -15.90 9.39
C ARG A 145 13.85 -15.72 8.18
N VAL A 146 13.33 -15.11 7.10
CA VAL A 146 14.11 -14.97 5.85
C VAL A 146 15.09 -13.81 5.88
N LEU A 147 14.96 -12.88 6.84
CA LEU A 147 15.92 -11.80 7.05
C LEU A 147 17.21 -12.33 7.70
N LYS A 148 18.34 -11.75 7.29
CA LYS A 148 19.61 -11.92 8.00
C LYS A 148 19.54 -11.30 9.40
N PRO A 149 20.41 -11.70 10.35
CA PRO A 149 20.40 -11.15 11.71
C PRO A 149 20.49 -9.61 11.78
N ASP A 150 21.26 -9.00 10.87
CA ASP A 150 21.46 -7.56 10.72
C ASP A 150 20.56 -6.93 9.63
N GLY A 151 19.67 -7.74 9.05
CA GLY A 151 18.74 -7.32 8.02
C GLY A 151 17.68 -6.34 8.50
N VAL A 152 17.04 -5.64 7.57
CA VAL A 152 16.02 -4.63 7.86
C VAL A 152 14.73 -4.96 7.16
N PHE A 153 13.64 -4.92 7.91
CA PHE A 153 12.28 -4.99 7.39
C PHE A 153 11.67 -3.60 7.29
N TYR A 154 11.18 -3.24 6.10
CA TYR A 154 10.42 -2.02 5.86
C TYR A 154 8.96 -2.35 5.58
N ALA A 155 8.05 -1.80 6.40
CA ALA A 155 6.61 -2.00 6.22
C ALA A 155 5.91 -0.66 6.09
N SER A 156 5.39 -0.33 4.92
CA SER A 156 4.59 0.87 4.78
C SER A 156 3.10 0.59 4.97
N THR A 157 2.41 1.56 5.56
CA THR A 157 0.98 1.49 5.83
C THR A 157 0.40 2.89 6.04
N VAL A 158 -0.87 2.95 6.36
CA VAL A 158 -1.59 4.18 6.69
C VAL A 158 -1.94 4.26 8.16
N GLY A 159 -2.20 5.45 8.67
CA GLY A 159 -2.74 5.67 10.00
C GLY A 159 -4.27 5.67 10.02
N LEU A 160 -4.84 5.77 11.21
CA LEU A 160 -6.30 5.75 11.40
C LEU A 160 -6.99 7.00 10.84
N ASP A 161 -6.27 8.13 10.80
CA ASP A 161 -6.79 9.40 10.24
C ASP A 161 -6.64 9.51 8.72
N HIS A 162 -6.09 8.47 8.07
CA HIS A 162 -5.92 8.49 6.62
C HIS A 162 -7.27 8.61 5.91
N LEU A 163 -7.39 9.66 5.06
CA LEU A 163 -8.59 9.96 4.27
C LEU A 163 -9.85 10.16 5.13
N LYS A 164 -9.72 10.71 6.35
CA LYS A 164 -10.85 10.89 7.28
C LYS A 164 -11.97 11.75 6.68
N GLU A 165 -11.62 12.79 5.92
CA GLU A 165 -12.59 13.67 5.26
C GLU A 165 -13.42 12.93 4.19
N LEU A 166 -12.83 11.92 3.53
CA LEU A 166 -13.60 11.07 2.61
C LEU A 166 -14.54 10.12 3.35
N LYS A 167 -14.14 9.63 4.52
CA LYS A 167 -15.02 8.81 5.37
C LYS A 167 -16.21 9.63 5.84
N GLU A 168 -15.96 10.87 6.29
CA GLU A 168 -17.01 11.81 6.69
C GLU A 168 -17.94 12.17 5.53
N LEU A 169 -17.38 12.42 4.33
CA LEU A 169 -18.14 12.70 3.13
C LEU A 169 -19.04 11.52 2.73
N ALA A 170 -18.51 10.30 2.78
CA ALA A 170 -19.25 9.08 2.51
C ALA A 170 -20.41 8.89 3.51
N ALA A 171 -20.15 9.04 4.80
CA ALA A 171 -21.17 8.91 5.85
C ALA A 171 -22.27 9.98 5.75
N ARG A 172 -21.95 11.19 5.29
CA ARG A 172 -22.94 12.25 5.05
C ARG A 172 -23.82 11.98 3.81
N PHE A 173 -23.30 11.27 2.84
CA PHE A 173 -24.08 10.82 1.67
C PHE A 173 -25.01 9.65 2.06
N ASP A 174 -24.49 8.69 2.82
CA ASP A 174 -25.21 7.48 3.23
C ASP A 174 -24.43 6.83 4.40
N GLU A 175 -25.08 6.73 5.57
CA GLU A 175 -24.47 6.14 6.78
C GLU A 175 -24.00 4.70 6.59
N ASP A 176 -24.69 3.95 5.70
CA ASP A 176 -24.34 2.57 5.36
C ASP A 176 -23.28 2.49 4.24
N LEU A 177 -22.85 3.63 3.69
CA LEU A 177 -21.83 3.67 2.66
C LEU A 177 -20.46 3.39 3.27
N LEU A 178 -20.12 2.11 3.38
CA LEU A 178 -18.78 1.72 3.82
C LEU A 178 -17.75 2.13 2.76
N PHE A 179 -16.93 3.10 3.08
CA PHE A 179 -15.82 3.51 2.26
C PHE A 179 -14.66 2.50 2.43
N TRP A 180 -14.10 2.01 1.32
CA TRP A 180 -13.05 0.99 1.34
C TRP A 180 -11.78 1.40 2.15
N GLY A 181 -11.54 2.69 2.34
CA GLY A 181 -10.46 3.24 3.16
C GLY A 181 -10.68 3.11 4.68
N GLN A 182 -11.79 2.51 5.13
CA GLN A 182 -11.98 2.21 6.55
C GLN A 182 -11.15 0.98 6.92
N MET A 183 -10.03 1.24 7.58
CA MET A 183 -9.20 0.18 8.15
C MET A 183 -9.85 -0.31 9.44
N PRO A 184 -10.09 -1.62 9.63
CA PRO A 184 -10.45 -2.16 10.94
C PRO A 184 -9.38 -1.79 11.97
N ALA A 185 -9.80 -1.53 13.21
CA ALA A 185 -8.89 -1.11 14.29
C ALA A 185 -7.79 -2.15 14.59
N ASP A 186 -8.06 -3.44 14.30
CA ASP A 186 -7.13 -4.56 14.43
C ASP A 186 -6.25 -4.78 13.20
N SER A 187 -6.42 -3.99 12.14
CA SER A 187 -5.58 -4.07 10.94
C SER A 187 -4.16 -3.55 11.20
N PHE A 188 -3.26 -3.76 10.23
CA PHE A 188 -1.91 -3.19 10.32
C PHE A 188 -1.93 -1.71 9.91
N HIS A 189 -1.69 -0.81 10.86
CA HIS A 189 -1.69 0.65 10.68
C HIS A 189 -0.49 1.30 11.38
N LEU A 190 -0.30 2.62 11.25
CA LEU A 190 0.88 3.31 11.82
C LEU A 190 0.96 3.27 13.36
N GLY A 191 -0.09 2.85 14.05
CA GLY A 191 -0.07 2.54 15.49
C GLY A 191 0.32 1.10 15.81
N SER A 192 0.56 0.24 14.81
CA SER A 192 0.78 -1.22 15.00
C SER A 192 2.21 -1.61 15.36
N GLY A 193 3.05 -0.69 15.81
CA GLY A 193 4.44 -0.98 16.22
C GLY A 193 4.57 -2.13 17.24
N VAL A 194 3.57 -2.30 18.12
CA VAL A 194 3.48 -3.43 19.07
C VAL A 194 3.41 -4.78 18.35
N GLN A 195 2.79 -4.88 17.17
CA GLN A 195 2.78 -6.13 16.41
C GLN A 195 4.20 -6.49 15.93
N LEU A 196 4.99 -5.49 15.54
CA LEU A 196 6.38 -5.70 15.11
C LEU A 196 7.30 -6.09 16.25
N SER A 197 7.09 -5.58 17.47
CA SER A 197 7.95 -5.86 18.63
C SER A 197 7.94 -7.32 19.10
N ARG A 198 7.01 -8.14 18.60
CA ARG A 198 7.00 -9.59 18.81
C ARG A 198 8.04 -10.33 17.96
N PHE A 199 8.47 -9.73 16.88
CA PHE A 199 9.35 -10.36 15.89
C PHE A 199 10.69 -9.63 15.73
N PHE A 200 10.76 -8.36 16.12
CA PHE A 200 11.93 -7.49 15.95
C PHE A 200 12.25 -6.75 17.24
N ALA A 201 13.54 -6.68 17.58
CA ALA A 201 14.00 -6.01 18.77
C ALA A 201 13.80 -4.49 18.74
N GLN A 202 13.80 -3.91 17.54
CA GLN A 202 13.62 -2.47 17.33
C GLN A 202 12.68 -2.21 16.16
N ALA A 203 11.78 -1.25 16.34
CA ALA A 203 10.94 -0.72 15.27
C ALA A 203 10.81 0.80 15.42
N SER A 204 11.04 1.52 14.35
CA SER A 204 10.83 2.97 14.27
C SER A 204 9.85 3.28 13.13
N VAL A 205 9.14 4.41 13.21
CA VAL A 205 8.20 4.84 12.18
C VAL A 205 8.58 6.23 11.67
N GLN A 206 8.53 6.40 10.34
CA GLN A 206 8.62 7.68 9.67
C GLN A 206 7.30 7.97 8.97
N ARG A 207 6.75 9.17 9.17
CA ARG A 207 5.52 9.62 8.52
C ARG A 207 5.83 10.41 7.27
N TYR A 208 5.08 10.18 6.22
CA TYR A 208 5.14 10.93 4.98
C TYR A 208 4.34 12.24 5.13
N PRO A 209 4.98 13.40 5.09
CA PRO A 209 4.29 14.68 5.25
C PRO A 209 3.56 15.03 3.95
N ASP A 210 2.25 14.79 3.90
CA ASP A 210 1.44 15.03 2.71
C ASP A 210 -0.04 15.25 3.05
N SER A 211 -0.76 15.89 2.12
CA SER A 211 -2.21 15.99 2.06
C SER A 211 -2.66 15.99 0.60
N LEU A 212 -3.96 15.89 0.33
CA LEU A 212 -4.49 16.10 -1.01
C LEU A 212 -5.33 17.39 -1.03
N VAL A 213 -5.17 18.20 -2.06
CA VAL A 213 -6.05 19.34 -2.35
C VAL A 213 -6.77 19.03 -3.65
N VAL A 214 -7.92 18.37 -3.52
CA VAL A 214 -8.65 17.83 -4.67
C VAL A 214 -9.59 18.88 -5.25
N THR A 215 -9.43 19.18 -6.53
CA THR A 215 -10.24 20.14 -7.29
C THR A 215 -11.07 19.47 -8.40
N ASP A 216 -10.95 18.16 -8.58
CA ASP A 216 -11.70 17.37 -9.58
C ASP A 216 -12.72 16.48 -8.87
N ALA A 217 -14.01 16.88 -8.91
CA ALA A 217 -15.11 16.13 -8.32
C ALA A 217 -15.33 14.77 -9.00
N ALA A 218 -15.08 14.67 -10.31
CA ALA A 218 -15.29 13.42 -11.05
C ALA A 218 -14.22 12.39 -10.65
N LEU A 219 -12.94 12.79 -10.55
CA LEU A 219 -11.89 11.90 -10.11
C LEU A 219 -12.06 11.51 -8.64
N LEU A 220 -12.52 12.43 -7.77
CA LEU A 220 -12.83 12.13 -6.38
C LEU A 220 -13.96 11.11 -6.26
N THR A 221 -15.02 11.27 -7.04
CA THR A 221 -16.12 10.30 -7.11
C THR A 221 -15.63 8.94 -7.60
N ALA A 222 -14.85 8.90 -8.68
CA ALA A 222 -14.27 7.66 -9.21
C ALA A 222 -13.39 6.96 -8.15
N TYR A 223 -12.61 7.73 -7.38
CA TYR A 223 -11.84 7.21 -6.26
C TYR A 223 -12.75 6.57 -5.19
N MET A 224 -13.82 7.25 -4.78
CA MET A 224 -14.78 6.72 -3.81
C MET A 224 -15.46 5.44 -4.30
N LEU A 225 -15.73 5.34 -5.60
CA LEU A 225 -16.34 4.16 -6.24
C LEU A 225 -15.34 3.02 -6.48
N SER A 226 -14.05 3.28 -6.52
CA SER A 226 -13.01 2.28 -6.89
C SER A 226 -12.95 1.04 -6.00
N GLY A 227 -13.53 1.08 -4.82
CA GLY A 227 -13.64 -0.05 -3.89
C GLY A 227 -15.05 -0.65 -3.79
N ARG A 228 -16.01 -0.14 -4.57
CA ARG A 228 -17.42 -0.51 -4.50
C ARG A 228 -17.91 -1.06 -5.82
N ILE A 229 -18.37 -2.31 -5.80
CA ILE A 229 -18.85 -3.03 -6.99
C ILE A 229 -20.40 -3.04 -7.05
N ASP A 230 -21.06 -2.68 -5.95
CA ASP A 230 -22.48 -2.96 -5.68
C ASP A 230 -23.42 -1.75 -5.67
N LEU A 231 -22.93 -0.53 -6.00
CA LEU A 231 -23.81 0.62 -6.13
C LEU A 231 -24.52 0.63 -7.50
N SER A 232 -25.84 0.82 -7.48
CA SER A 232 -26.61 1.02 -8.73
C SER A 232 -26.16 2.28 -9.47
N ALA A 233 -26.36 2.34 -10.78
CA ALA A 233 -26.00 3.50 -11.61
C ALA A 233 -26.64 4.79 -11.07
N GLU A 234 -27.90 4.74 -10.66
CA GLU A 234 -28.62 5.87 -10.06
C GLU A 234 -27.94 6.38 -8.78
N ARG A 235 -27.46 5.48 -7.91
CA ARG A 235 -26.74 5.86 -6.68
C ARG A 235 -25.34 6.41 -6.99
N GLN A 236 -24.68 5.92 -8.04
CA GLN A 236 -23.40 6.47 -8.49
C GLN A 236 -23.57 7.91 -9.00
N GLU A 237 -24.62 8.19 -9.78
CA GLU A 237 -24.95 9.54 -10.22
C GLU A 237 -25.31 10.47 -9.05
N ALA A 238 -26.09 9.98 -8.10
CA ALA A 238 -26.42 10.73 -6.89
C ALA A 238 -25.17 11.06 -6.06
N LEU A 239 -24.22 10.13 -5.92
CA LEU A 239 -22.94 10.37 -5.25
C LEU A 239 -22.12 11.42 -6.00
N ALA A 240 -22.05 11.35 -7.33
CA ALA A 240 -21.32 12.32 -8.14
C ALA A 240 -21.90 13.74 -7.97
N ALA A 241 -23.23 13.88 -8.01
CA ALA A 241 -23.91 15.16 -7.78
C ALA A 241 -23.69 15.68 -6.35
N PHE A 242 -23.67 14.79 -5.35
CA PHE A 242 -23.39 15.14 -3.96
C PHE A 242 -21.96 15.66 -3.81
N VAL A 243 -20.96 14.92 -4.29
CA VAL A 243 -19.54 15.30 -4.23
C VAL A 243 -19.29 16.65 -4.91
N ALA A 244 -19.90 16.88 -6.08
CA ALA A 244 -19.79 18.16 -6.79
C ALA A 244 -20.36 19.33 -5.98
N ARG A 245 -21.52 19.17 -5.34
CA ARG A 245 -22.11 20.20 -4.45
C ARG A 245 -21.23 20.48 -3.24
N GLU A 246 -20.72 19.43 -2.59
CA GLU A 246 -19.81 19.57 -1.45
C GLU A 246 -18.55 20.34 -1.82
N MET A 247 -17.96 19.98 -2.96
CA MET A 247 -16.77 20.68 -3.45
C MET A 247 -17.06 22.18 -3.72
N GLN A 248 -18.18 22.50 -4.33
CA GLN A 248 -18.58 23.90 -4.54
C GLN A 248 -18.79 24.66 -3.22
N ALA A 249 -19.42 24.02 -2.22
CA ALA A 249 -19.64 24.60 -0.90
C ALA A 249 -18.32 24.91 -0.16
N HIS A 250 -17.23 24.20 -0.53
CA HIS A 250 -15.89 24.39 0.02
C HIS A 250 -14.96 25.17 -0.92
N GLY A 251 -15.50 26.06 -1.75
CA GLY A 251 -14.71 26.94 -2.62
C GLY A 251 -14.05 26.21 -3.80
N GLY A 252 -14.62 25.13 -4.27
CA GLY A 252 -14.16 24.37 -5.44
C GLY A 252 -13.05 23.34 -5.13
N GLN A 253 -12.75 23.09 -3.86
CA GLN A 253 -11.73 22.10 -3.47
C GLN A 253 -12.13 21.36 -2.18
N ILE A 254 -11.60 20.16 -2.03
CA ILE A 254 -11.68 19.38 -0.77
C ILE A 254 -10.26 19.04 -0.34
N VAL A 255 -9.90 19.44 0.89
CA VAL A 255 -8.61 19.08 1.50
C VAL A 255 -8.78 17.75 2.23
N ILE A 256 -7.88 16.81 1.97
CA ILE A 256 -7.94 15.45 2.49
C ILE A 256 -6.64 15.10 3.20
N THR A 257 -6.77 14.62 4.43
CA THR A 257 -5.64 14.17 5.25
C THR A 257 -5.01 12.90 4.66
N LYS A 258 -3.68 12.94 4.43
CA LYS A 258 -2.88 11.75 4.16
C LYS A 258 -2.07 11.40 5.40
N ASP A 259 -2.44 10.32 6.06
CA ASP A 259 -1.68 9.75 7.17
C ASP A 259 -1.04 8.44 6.69
N SER A 260 0.14 8.54 6.10
CA SER A 260 0.91 7.42 5.55
C SER A 260 2.31 7.42 6.12
N GLY A 261 2.96 6.26 6.14
CA GLY A 261 4.33 6.18 6.64
C GLY A 261 4.92 4.78 6.47
N VAL A 262 6.15 4.64 6.94
CA VAL A 262 6.90 3.40 6.87
C VAL A 262 7.55 3.08 8.22
N PHE A 263 7.43 1.83 8.64
CA PHE A 263 8.22 1.25 9.72
C PHE A 263 9.56 0.75 9.17
N ALA A 264 10.61 0.94 9.96
CA ALA A 264 11.87 0.21 9.82
C ALA A 264 12.07 -0.65 11.07
N ALA A 265 12.10 -1.98 10.89
CA ALA A 265 12.25 -2.94 11.98
C ALA A 265 13.56 -3.74 11.83
N ARG A 266 14.26 -3.96 12.91
CA ARG A 266 15.60 -4.56 12.95
C ARG A 266 15.74 -5.54 14.12
N GLY A 267 16.77 -6.42 14.02
CA GLY A 267 17.06 -7.39 15.06
C GLY A 267 15.98 -8.46 15.13
N SER A 268 15.93 -9.34 14.13
CA SER A 268 14.99 -10.47 14.11
C SER A 268 15.16 -11.30 15.38
N LEU A 269 14.06 -11.54 16.11
CA LEU A 269 14.03 -12.38 17.32
C LEU A 269 13.90 -13.87 16.97
N HIS A 270 13.71 -14.21 15.70
CA HIS A 270 13.51 -15.58 15.20
C HIS A 270 14.55 -15.97 14.12
N ALA A 271 15.65 -15.22 14.03
CA ALA A 271 16.76 -15.49 13.10
C ALA A 271 17.64 -16.64 13.54
#